data_868083f1358fb81cab6e570a47dd4fff
#
_entry.id   868083f1358fb81cab6e570a47dd4fff
#
_cell.length_a   1.000
_cell.length_b   1.000
_cell.length_c   1.000
_cell.angle_alpha   90.00
_cell.angle_beta   90.00
_cell.angle_gamma   90.00
#
_symmetry.space_group_name_H-M   'P 1'
#
loop_
_entity.id
_entity.type
_entity.pdbx_description
1 polymer ?
#
loop_
_entity_poly.entity_id
_entity_poly.type
_entity_poly.pdbx_seq_one_letter_code
_entity_poly.pdbx_strand_id
1 'polypeptide(L)'
;EEKLLLTKRGDGKMLWPGDWDGTVASHPRESETYVSSAERRMPEEIGINCKMNYVNKFEYHIPYKNVGSENEICGTLIGTIDSFDESSLIKDEISEIKWIDPHELKNELEQNKDAYCPWMVIALYLLADSDSNTLEKFNSLIAKWASDDLKRVYQNAIKHYIPDNNWRLVP
;
A
#
# COMPACT_ATOMS: atom_id res chain seq x y z
N GLU A 1 0.95 17.37 -10.06
CA GLU A 1 0.08 16.20 -10.26
C GLU A 1 0.21 15.30 -9.04
N GLU A 2 -0.93 14.84 -8.55
CA GLU A 2 -0.98 13.94 -7.39
C GLU A 2 -0.60 12.52 -7.81
N LYS A 3 0.54 12.03 -7.29
CA LYS A 3 1.06 10.69 -7.54
C LYS A 3 1.15 9.91 -6.23
N LEU A 4 1.16 8.61 -6.34
CA LEU A 4 1.41 7.71 -5.22
C LEU A 4 2.91 7.43 -5.12
N LEU A 5 3.49 7.59 -3.94
CA LEU A 5 4.86 7.18 -3.66
C LEU A 5 4.86 5.69 -3.32
N LEU A 6 5.53 4.90 -4.13
CA LEU A 6 5.79 3.49 -3.89
C LEU A 6 7.25 3.28 -3.49
N THR A 7 7.46 2.28 -2.66
CA THR A 7 8.78 1.80 -2.26
C THR A 7 8.98 0.37 -2.73
N LYS A 8 10.20 0.03 -3.10
CA LYS A 8 10.56 -1.34 -3.47
C LYS A 8 11.19 -2.02 -2.28
N ARG A 9 10.66 -3.15 -1.88
CA ARG A 9 11.15 -3.92 -0.75
C ARG A 9 12.58 -4.37 -0.97
N GLY A 10 13.41 -4.25 0.07
CA GLY A 10 14.80 -4.69 0.01
C GLY A 10 14.94 -6.19 -0.28
N ASP A 11 16.01 -6.57 -0.97
CA ASP A 11 16.28 -7.97 -1.36
C ASP A 11 16.49 -8.90 -0.15
N GLY A 12 16.80 -8.35 1.02
CA GLY A 12 16.94 -9.09 2.27
C GLY A 12 15.63 -9.47 2.96
N LYS A 13 14.48 -9.02 2.46
CA LYS A 13 13.17 -9.41 3.02
C LYS A 13 12.88 -10.87 2.72
N MET A 14 12.41 -11.62 3.72
CA MET A 14 12.09 -13.05 3.58
C MET A 14 10.90 -13.27 2.65
N LEU A 15 9.89 -12.42 2.74
CA LEU A 15 8.65 -12.50 1.98
C LEU A 15 8.54 -11.30 1.04
N TRP A 16 8.19 -11.56 -0.22
CA TRP A 16 8.09 -10.57 -1.30
C TRP A 16 9.31 -9.64 -1.41
N PRO A 17 10.57 -10.16 -1.46
CA PRO A 17 11.75 -9.34 -1.71
C PRO A 17 11.70 -8.77 -3.13
N GLY A 18 12.06 -7.49 -3.28
CA GLY A 18 12.12 -6.82 -4.57
C GLY A 18 10.79 -6.41 -5.18
N ASP A 19 9.66 -6.67 -4.50
CA ASP A 19 8.34 -6.25 -4.98
C ASP A 19 8.04 -4.80 -4.58
N TRP A 20 7.20 -4.15 -5.38
CA TRP A 20 6.69 -2.81 -5.09
C TRP A 20 5.61 -2.87 -4.01
N ASP A 21 5.73 -1.99 -3.04
CA ASP A 21 4.82 -1.86 -1.90
C ASP A 21 4.30 -0.42 -1.78
N GLY A 22 3.35 -0.21 -0.90
CA GLY A 22 2.95 1.12 -0.47
C GLY A 22 4.13 1.91 0.11
N THR A 23 3.92 3.17 0.41
CA THR A 23 5.00 4.08 0.85
C THR A 23 5.76 3.53 2.06
N VAL A 24 5.05 3.03 3.08
CA VAL A 24 5.61 2.33 4.25
C VAL A 24 4.65 1.25 4.70
N ALA A 25 5.16 0.05 4.97
CA ALA A 25 4.43 -1.06 5.58
C ALA A 25 5.15 -1.53 6.83
N SER A 26 4.50 -1.44 7.99
CA SER A 26 5.12 -1.74 9.28
C SER A 26 4.12 -2.22 10.32
N HIS A 27 4.62 -2.75 11.42
CA HIS A 27 3.81 -3.24 12.53
C HIS A 27 3.72 -2.21 13.67
N PRO A 28 2.51 -1.96 14.22
CA PRO A 28 2.37 -1.21 15.45
C PRO A 28 3.10 -1.90 16.61
N ARG A 29 3.72 -1.12 17.49
CA ARG A 29 4.24 -1.59 18.78
C ARG A 29 3.10 -1.68 19.78
N GLU A 30 3.36 -2.34 20.91
CA GLU A 30 2.42 -2.34 22.05
C GLU A 30 2.05 -0.89 22.41
N SER A 31 0.77 -0.64 22.62
CA SER A 31 0.18 0.68 22.86
C SER A 31 0.14 1.69 21.70
N GLU A 32 0.68 1.38 20.53
CA GLU A 32 0.54 2.24 19.35
C GLU A 32 -0.80 2.03 18.65
N THR A 33 -1.35 3.12 18.13
CA THR A 33 -2.43 3.07 17.14
C THR A 33 -1.82 2.89 15.73
N TYR A 34 -2.64 2.54 14.73
CA TYR A 34 -2.19 2.53 13.32
C TYR A 34 -1.59 3.88 12.90
N VAL A 35 -2.24 4.98 13.30
CA VAL A 35 -1.77 6.34 12.97
C VAL A 35 -0.43 6.64 13.62
N SER A 36 -0.30 6.44 14.93
CA SER A 36 0.95 6.74 15.65
C SER A 36 2.11 5.85 15.19
N SER A 37 1.84 4.59 14.85
CA SER A 37 2.83 3.69 14.28
C SER A 37 3.32 4.18 12.91
N ALA A 38 2.41 4.57 12.02
CA ALA A 38 2.76 5.09 10.71
C ALA A 38 3.55 6.40 10.81
N GLU A 39 3.11 7.35 11.65
CA GLU A 39 3.80 8.63 11.86
C GLU A 39 5.20 8.45 12.48
N ARG A 40 5.44 7.38 13.23
CA ARG A 40 6.78 7.00 13.69
C ARG A 40 7.63 6.39 12.60
N ARG A 41 7.06 5.45 11.82
CA ARG A 41 7.82 4.69 10.82
C ARG A 41 8.16 5.48 9.56
N MET A 42 7.33 6.43 9.16
CA MET A 42 7.60 7.28 8.00
C MET A 42 8.98 7.99 8.07
N PRO A 43 9.34 8.71 9.15
CA PRO A 43 10.68 9.28 9.25
C PRO A 43 11.79 8.24 9.43
N GLU A 44 11.51 7.09 10.07
CA GLU A 44 12.50 6.04 10.29
C GLU A 44 12.88 5.31 8.97
N GLU A 45 11.95 5.10 8.04
CA GLU A 45 12.19 4.36 6.79
C GLU A 45 12.53 5.26 5.60
N ILE A 46 11.83 6.38 5.48
CA ILE A 46 11.94 7.24 4.28
C ILE A 46 12.25 8.70 4.59
N GLY A 47 12.47 9.06 5.84
CA GLY A 47 12.83 10.43 6.22
C GLY A 47 11.71 11.47 6.11
N ILE A 48 10.45 11.03 5.96
CA ILE A 48 9.30 11.92 5.78
C ILE A 48 8.52 12.07 7.08
N ASN A 49 8.22 13.31 7.46
CA ASN A 49 7.22 13.62 8.48
C ASN A 49 5.90 13.96 7.81
N CYS A 50 4.92 13.10 7.96
CA CYS A 50 3.60 13.25 7.36
C CYS A 50 2.50 12.93 8.36
N LYS A 51 1.45 13.75 8.36
CA LYS A 51 0.22 13.45 9.11
C LYS A 51 -0.59 12.39 8.38
N MET A 52 -0.86 11.29 9.09
CA MET A 52 -1.56 10.15 8.55
C MET A 52 -3.03 10.13 8.96
N ASN A 53 -3.88 9.66 8.07
CA ASN A 53 -5.31 9.51 8.31
C ASN A 53 -5.69 8.04 8.10
N TYR A 54 -6.29 7.45 9.11
CA TYR A 54 -6.78 6.08 9.04
C TYR A 54 -8.01 6.01 8.13
N VAL A 55 -8.06 5.00 7.27
CA VAL A 55 -9.15 4.76 6.33
C VAL A 55 -9.99 3.56 6.77
N ASN A 56 -9.39 2.39 6.76
CA ASN A 56 -10.01 1.12 7.06
C ASN A 56 -8.97 0.09 7.51
N LYS A 57 -9.43 -1.10 7.84
CA LYS A 57 -8.57 -2.26 8.05
C LYS A 57 -9.18 -3.49 7.38
N PHE A 58 -8.34 -4.39 6.95
CA PHE A 58 -8.73 -5.66 6.36
C PHE A 58 -7.84 -6.79 6.86
N GLU A 59 -8.37 -7.98 6.88
CA GLU A 59 -7.60 -9.19 7.14
C GLU A 59 -7.35 -9.94 5.83
N TYR A 60 -6.21 -10.60 5.75
CA TYR A 60 -5.84 -11.41 4.61
C TYR A 60 -4.88 -12.53 5.00
N HIS A 61 -4.91 -13.60 4.22
CA HIS A 61 -3.93 -14.68 4.31
C HIS A 61 -3.44 -15.03 2.91
N ILE A 62 -2.13 -14.88 2.70
CA ILE A 62 -1.49 -15.13 1.41
C ILE A 62 -0.23 -15.96 1.62
N PRO A 63 -0.16 -17.18 1.06
CA PRO A 63 1.09 -17.93 1.01
C PRO A 63 2.07 -17.28 0.03
N TYR A 64 3.35 -17.31 0.36
CA TYR A 64 4.43 -16.88 -0.51
C TYR A 64 5.34 -18.06 -0.86
N LYS A 65 5.16 -18.59 -2.06
CA LYS A 65 5.93 -19.76 -2.56
C LYS A 65 5.94 -20.89 -1.51
N ASN A 66 7.12 -21.51 -1.30
CA ASN A 66 7.35 -22.50 -0.24
C ASN A 66 8.12 -21.91 0.95
N VAL A 67 8.07 -20.58 1.15
CA VAL A 67 8.87 -19.86 2.14
C VAL A 67 8.07 -19.57 3.41
N GLY A 68 6.83 -19.13 3.25
CA GLY A 68 5.97 -18.73 4.37
C GLY A 68 4.65 -18.16 3.90
N SER A 69 4.00 -17.40 4.76
CA SER A 69 2.75 -16.70 4.44
C SER A 69 2.63 -15.43 5.26
N GLU A 70 1.91 -14.46 4.72
CA GLU A 70 1.36 -13.34 5.49
C GLU A 70 -0.06 -13.70 5.93
N ASN A 71 -0.37 -13.48 7.18
CA ASN A 71 -1.68 -13.67 7.79
C ASN A 71 -1.89 -12.56 8.82
N GLU A 72 -2.46 -11.46 8.39
CA GLU A 72 -2.45 -10.21 9.14
C GLU A 72 -3.79 -9.47 9.06
N ILE A 73 -3.97 -8.55 10.02
CA ILE A 73 -4.91 -7.44 9.92
C ILE A 73 -4.12 -6.19 9.57
N CYS A 74 -4.33 -5.69 8.36
CA CYS A 74 -3.65 -4.53 7.82
C CYS A 74 -4.53 -3.28 7.90
N GLY A 75 -4.02 -2.20 8.50
CA GLY A 75 -4.66 -0.89 8.50
C GLY A 75 -4.20 -0.06 7.31
N THR A 76 -5.15 0.49 6.55
CA THR A 76 -4.87 1.43 5.47
C THR A 76 -4.85 2.86 5.99
N LEU A 77 -3.79 3.58 5.67
CA LEU A 77 -3.63 5.00 6.02
C LEU A 77 -3.29 5.81 4.78
N ILE A 78 -3.69 7.07 4.77
CA ILE A 78 -3.39 8.02 3.71
C ILE A 78 -2.84 9.31 4.29
N GLY A 79 -1.85 9.87 3.62
CA GLY A 79 -1.27 11.18 3.90
C GLY A 79 -0.82 11.86 2.62
N THR A 80 -0.57 13.15 2.68
CA THR A 80 -0.06 13.94 1.55
C THR A 80 1.21 14.69 1.95
N ILE A 81 2.12 14.81 1.01
CA ILE A 81 3.35 15.58 1.15
C ILE A 81 3.53 16.47 -0.08
N ASP A 82 4.15 17.62 0.10
CA ASP A 82 4.41 18.56 -0.99
C ASP A 82 5.75 18.31 -1.68
N SER A 83 6.70 17.74 -0.96
CA SER A 83 8.05 17.45 -1.47
C SER A 83 8.67 16.26 -0.76
N PHE A 84 9.65 15.66 -1.42
CA PHE A 84 10.41 14.54 -0.89
C PHE A 84 11.88 14.66 -1.28
N ASP A 85 12.77 14.46 -0.30
CA ASP A 85 14.21 14.39 -0.51
C ASP A 85 14.68 12.92 -0.51
N GLU A 86 14.97 12.40 -1.70
CA GLU A 86 15.43 11.02 -1.87
C GLU A 86 16.73 10.69 -1.13
N SER A 87 17.52 11.70 -0.77
CA SER A 87 18.75 11.50 0.02
C SER A 87 18.48 11.02 1.45
N SER A 88 17.25 11.17 1.93
CA SER A 88 16.82 10.74 3.27
C SER A 88 16.46 9.26 3.37
N LEU A 89 16.45 8.52 2.25
CA LEU A 89 16.11 7.09 2.22
C LEU A 89 17.08 6.22 3.01
N ILE A 90 16.55 5.32 3.80
CA ILE A 90 17.31 4.28 4.48
C ILE A 90 17.41 3.05 3.58
N LYS A 91 18.52 2.93 2.88
CA LYS A 91 18.73 1.94 1.80
C LYS A 91 18.67 0.47 2.21
N ASP A 92 18.79 0.16 3.49
CA ASP A 92 18.73 -1.22 3.98
C ASP A 92 17.29 -1.79 3.98
N GLU A 93 16.30 -0.91 4.11
CA GLU A 93 14.87 -1.29 4.12
C GLU A 93 14.23 -1.18 2.73
N ILE A 94 14.68 -0.20 1.93
CA ILE A 94 14.09 0.20 0.66
C ILE A 94 15.17 0.26 -0.41
N SER A 95 15.01 -0.52 -1.48
CA SER A 95 15.99 -0.54 -2.58
C SER A 95 15.76 0.56 -3.61
N GLU A 96 14.52 0.90 -3.88
CA GLU A 96 14.11 1.91 -4.87
C GLU A 96 12.83 2.61 -4.44
N ILE A 97 12.57 3.79 -5.02
CA ILE A 97 11.28 4.47 -4.93
C ILE A 97 10.78 4.84 -6.32
N LYS A 98 9.48 5.01 -6.47
CA LYS A 98 8.88 5.63 -7.65
C LYS A 98 7.61 6.40 -7.31
N TRP A 99 7.41 7.49 -8.04
CA TRP A 99 6.14 8.21 -8.07
C TRP A 99 5.32 7.74 -9.26
N ILE A 100 4.18 7.14 -9.00
CA ILE A 100 3.32 6.54 -10.03
C ILE A 100 1.96 7.24 -10.07
N ASP A 101 1.44 7.45 -11.26
CA ASP A 101 0.07 7.89 -11.45
C ASP A 101 -0.90 6.71 -11.66
N PRO A 102 -2.23 6.96 -11.60
CA PRO A 102 -3.22 5.88 -11.75
C PRO A 102 -3.15 5.11 -13.07
N HIS A 103 -2.83 5.80 -14.16
CA HIS A 103 -2.75 5.19 -15.49
C HIS A 103 -1.50 4.30 -15.61
N GLU A 104 -0.37 4.77 -15.10
CA GLU A 104 0.88 3.99 -15.04
C GLU A 104 0.70 2.73 -14.20
N LEU A 105 0.12 2.86 -12.99
CA LEU A 105 -0.14 1.70 -12.12
C LEU A 105 -1.09 0.68 -12.78
N LYS A 106 -2.14 1.15 -13.43
CA LYS A 106 -3.05 0.28 -14.18
C LYS A 106 -2.28 -0.56 -15.20
N ASN A 107 -1.48 0.07 -16.04
CA ASN A 107 -0.72 -0.60 -17.09
C ASN A 107 0.29 -1.60 -16.51
N GLU A 108 1.00 -1.23 -15.44
CA GLU A 108 1.96 -2.12 -14.80
C GLU A 108 1.27 -3.34 -14.16
N LEU A 109 0.14 -3.17 -13.48
CA LEU A 109 -0.62 -4.28 -12.90
C LEU A 109 -1.21 -5.21 -13.97
N GLU A 110 -1.62 -4.70 -15.11
CA GLU A 110 -2.09 -5.53 -16.22
C GLU A 110 -0.96 -6.35 -16.85
N GLN A 111 0.24 -5.80 -16.91
CA GLN A 111 1.41 -6.45 -17.53
C GLN A 111 2.14 -7.39 -16.57
N ASN A 112 2.36 -6.99 -15.33
CA ASN A 112 3.15 -7.73 -14.35
C ASN A 112 2.67 -7.49 -12.90
N LYS A 113 1.53 -8.06 -12.55
CA LYS A 113 0.98 -7.97 -11.19
C LYS A 113 1.87 -8.63 -10.13
N ASP A 114 2.70 -9.60 -10.49
CA ASP A 114 3.63 -10.27 -9.57
C ASP A 114 4.80 -9.37 -9.09
N ALA A 115 4.92 -8.17 -9.65
CA ALA A 115 5.88 -7.18 -9.16
C ALA A 115 5.36 -6.33 -8.00
N TYR A 116 4.15 -6.60 -7.50
CA TYR A 116 3.47 -5.80 -6.49
C TYR A 116 3.04 -6.62 -5.28
N CYS A 117 3.19 -6.03 -4.10
CA CYS A 117 2.71 -6.63 -2.87
C CYS A 117 1.18 -6.73 -2.83
N PRO A 118 0.62 -7.90 -2.55
CA PRO A 118 -0.83 -8.11 -2.58
C PRO A 118 -1.62 -7.18 -1.66
N TRP A 119 -1.14 -6.96 -0.43
CA TRP A 119 -1.83 -6.09 0.55
C TRP A 119 -1.93 -4.64 0.08
N MET A 120 -0.94 -4.13 -0.67
CA MET A 120 -1.01 -2.80 -1.27
C MET A 120 -2.18 -2.71 -2.27
N VAL A 121 -2.35 -3.72 -3.11
CA VAL A 121 -3.42 -3.74 -4.11
C VAL A 121 -4.79 -3.89 -3.45
N ILE A 122 -4.90 -4.67 -2.38
CA ILE A 122 -6.13 -4.75 -1.57
C ILE A 122 -6.44 -3.38 -0.94
N ALA A 123 -5.45 -2.71 -0.36
CA ALA A 123 -5.63 -1.38 0.23
C ALA A 123 -6.10 -0.35 -0.81
N LEU A 124 -5.53 -0.35 -2.01
CA LEU A 124 -5.96 0.53 -3.11
C LEU A 124 -7.37 0.21 -3.59
N TYR A 125 -7.73 -1.05 -3.69
CA TYR A 125 -9.09 -1.45 -4.03
C TYR A 125 -10.10 -0.96 -2.99
N LEU A 126 -9.84 -1.20 -1.72
CA LEU A 126 -10.72 -0.78 -0.62
C LEU A 126 -10.79 0.76 -0.50
N LEU A 127 -9.71 1.46 -0.78
CA LEU A 127 -9.72 2.92 -0.87
C LEU A 127 -10.62 3.41 -2.01
N ALA A 128 -10.51 2.77 -3.17
CA ALA A 128 -11.32 3.10 -4.36
C ALA A 128 -12.81 2.75 -4.18
N ASP A 129 -13.12 1.75 -3.37
CA ASP A 129 -14.48 1.30 -3.08
C ASP A 129 -15.08 1.92 -1.81
N SER A 130 -14.30 2.76 -1.11
CA SER A 130 -14.77 3.42 0.11
C SER A 130 -15.85 4.46 -0.18
N ASP A 131 -16.81 4.58 0.75
CA ASP A 131 -17.79 5.65 0.70
C ASP A 131 -17.09 7.01 0.82
N SER A 132 -17.39 7.92 -0.11
CA SER A 132 -16.79 9.25 -0.24
C SER A 132 -16.90 10.12 1.02
N ASN A 133 -17.80 9.79 1.94
CA ASN A 133 -17.99 10.53 3.19
C ASN A 133 -16.91 10.27 4.25
N THR A 134 -16.15 9.18 4.13
CA THR A 134 -15.19 8.77 5.17
C THR A 134 -13.95 9.67 5.23
N LEU A 135 -13.56 10.26 4.08
CA LEU A 135 -12.36 11.10 3.97
C LEU A 135 -12.60 12.33 3.06
N GLU A 136 -13.55 13.17 3.42
CA GLU A 136 -13.99 14.31 2.60
C GLU A 136 -12.82 15.14 2.03
N LYS A 137 -11.77 15.37 2.83
CA LYS A 137 -10.59 16.13 2.40
C LYS A 137 -9.71 15.45 1.35
N PHE A 138 -9.87 14.13 1.16
CA PHE A 138 -9.14 13.35 0.16
C PHE A 138 -10.00 12.94 -1.04
N ASN A 139 -11.26 13.37 -1.12
CA ASN A 139 -12.19 12.90 -2.14
C ASN A 139 -11.67 13.09 -3.58
N SER A 140 -11.07 14.23 -3.89
CA SER A 140 -10.51 14.48 -5.22
C SER A 140 -9.32 13.59 -5.55
N LEU A 141 -8.50 13.29 -4.54
CA LEU A 141 -7.37 12.38 -4.66
C LEU A 141 -7.85 10.94 -4.86
N ILE A 142 -8.75 10.48 -3.98
CA ILE A 142 -9.30 9.12 -4.03
C ILE A 142 -10.04 8.87 -5.35
N ALA A 143 -10.81 9.84 -5.85
CA ALA A 143 -11.55 9.73 -7.10
C ALA A 143 -10.67 9.40 -8.31
N LYS A 144 -9.43 9.90 -8.35
CA LYS A 144 -8.47 9.58 -9.41
C LYS A 144 -8.05 8.11 -9.42
N TRP A 145 -8.04 7.49 -8.24
CA TRP A 145 -7.66 6.08 -8.03
C TRP A 145 -8.85 5.13 -8.04
N ALA A 146 -10.07 5.64 -8.24
CA ALA A 146 -11.35 4.93 -8.10
C ALA A 146 -12.11 4.70 -9.41
N SER A 147 -11.51 4.89 -10.58
CA SER A 147 -12.18 4.62 -11.85
C SER A 147 -12.60 3.16 -11.95
N ASP A 148 -13.70 2.87 -12.67
CA ASP A 148 -14.19 1.50 -12.87
C ASP A 148 -13.13 0.58 -13.50
N ASP A 149 -12.32 1.11 -14.40
CA ASP A 149 -11.22 0.39 -15.01
C ASP A 149 -10.13 0.01 -13.99
N LEU A 150 -9.76 0.93 -13.10
CA LEU A 150 -8.80 0.66 -12.04
C LEU A 150 -9.35 -0.36 -11.03
N LYS A 151 -10.59 -0.19 -10.58
CA LYS A 151 -11.25 -1.16 -9.68
C LYS A 151 -11.23 -2.56 -10.27
N ARG A 152 -11.54 -2.71 -11.57
CA ARG A 152 -11.47 -3.99 -12.27
C ARG A 152 -10.05 -4.58 -12.28
N VAL A 153 -9.04 -3.74 -12.53
CA VAL A 153 -7.63 -4.19 -12.53
C VAL A 153 -7.20 -4.63 -11.14
N TYR A 154 -7.55 -3.88 -10.08
CA TYR A 154 -7.29 -4.28 -8.70
C TYR A 154 -7.95 -5.62 -8.35
N GLN A 155 -9.23 -5.80 -8.70
CA GLN A 155 -9.95 -7.05 -8.47
C GLN A 155 -9.30 -8.24 -9.17
N ASN A 156 -8.85 -8.06 -10.42
CA ASN A 156 -8.17 -9.10 -11.17
C ASN A 156 -6.82 -9.46 -10.55
N ALA A 157 -6.06 -8.47 -10.07
CA ALA A 157 -4.81 -8.70 -9.38
C ALA A 157 -5.03 -9.42 -8.04
N ILE A 158 -6.02 -9.01 -7.24
CA ILE A 158 -6.35 -9.65 -5.98
C ILE A 158 -6.75 -11.12 -6.19
N LYS A 159 -7.57 -11.42 -7.20
CA LYS A 159 -7.93 -12.82 -7.55
C LYS A 159 -6.72 -13.66 -7.95
N HIS A 160 -5.72 -13.04 -8.59
CA HIS A 160 -4.47 -13.71 -8.93
C HIS A 160 -3.66 -14.05 -7.68
N TYR A 161 -3.54 -13.11 -6.73
CA TYR A 161 -2.78 -13.32 -5.49
C TYR A 161 -3.49 -14.25 -4.51
N ILE A 162 -4.81 -14.15 -4.41
CA ILE A 162 -5.65 -14.84 -3.43
C ILE A 162 -6.84 -15.50 -4.16
N PRO A 163 -6.60 -16.58 -4.92
CA PRO A 163 -7.65 -17.26 -5.67
C PRO A 163 -8.78 -17.78 -4.78
N ASP A 164 -8.48 -18.12 -3.53
CA ASP A 164 -9.46 -18.60 -2.52
C ASP A 164 -10.27 -17.47 -1.89
N ASN A 165 -10.04 -16.22 -2.32
CA ASN A 165 -10.70 -15.02 -1.78
C ASN A 165 -10.58 -14.89 -0.24
N ASN A 166 -9.45 -15.31 0.32
CA ASN A 166 -9.17 -15.31 1.76
C ASN A 166 -8.70 -13.92 2.25
N TRP A 167 -9.56 -12.94 2.06
CA TRP A 167 -9.41 -11.57 2.55
C TRP A 167 -10.76 -10.93 2.75
N ARG A 168 -10.86 -9.99 3.68
CA ARG A 168 -12.10 -9.22 3.92
C ARG A 168 -11.84 -7.92 4.68
N LEU A 169 -12.74 -6.96 4.47
CA LEU A 169 -12.82 -5.77 5.31
C LEU A 169 -13.18 -6.16 6.75
N VAL A 170 -12.54 -5.53 7.71
CA VAL A 170 -12.78 -5.74 9.14
C VAL A 170 -13.41 -4.48 9.73
N PRO A 171 -14.44 -4.59 10.59
CA PRO A 171 -15.08 -3.43 11.25
C PRO A 171 -14.11 -2.61 12.09
#